data_26997369d803f35be049e2958ebdef89
#
_entry.id   26997369d803f35be049e2958ebdef89
#
_cell.length_a   1.000
_cell.length_b   1.000
_cell.length_c   1.000
_cell.angle_alpha   90.00
_cell.angle_beta   90.00
_cell.angle_gamma   90.00
#
_symmetry.space_group_name_H-M   'P 1'
#
loop_
_entity.id
_entity.type
_entity.pdbx_description
1 polymer ?
#
loop_
_entity_poly.entity_id
_entity_poly.type
_entity_poly.pdbx_seq_one_letter_code
_entity_poly.pdbx_strand_id
1 'polypeptide(L)'
;MIPILCMLGALTIMIVGLIANWLHPTKVGKYAVSVGIVAFTVFALLCICINAGAKTDITSITERYEDLMLYHSTVVNSDNEYVRYNYYDKVVAFNEDLEGIMSASNSNWTNWFYSAEKLATVQPIDFTLHGDNFYGEG
;
A
#
# COMPACT_ATOMS: atom_id res chain seq x y z
N MET A 1 12.51 -4.25 4.79
CA MET A 1 13.51 -5.23 5.28
C MET A 1 13.00 -6.12 6.42
N ILE A 2 12.16 -5.61 7.33
CA ILE A 2 11.66 -6.37 8.51
C ILE A 2 10.94 -7.69 8.11
N PRO A 3 10.03 -7.73 7.09
CA PRO A 3 9.35 -8.95 6.71
C PRO A 3 10.29 -10.09 6.29
N ILE A 4 11.38 -9.78 5.59
CA ILE A 4 12.37 -10.80 5.18
C ILE A 4 13.10 -11.35 6.39
N LEU A 5 13.48 -10.50 7.34
CA LEU A 5 14.13 -10.93 8.58
C LEU A 5 13.21 -11.86 9.37
N CYS A 6 11.91 -11.57 9.42
CA CYS A 6 10.93 -12.45 10.06
C CYS A 6 10.79 -13.80 9.34
N MET A 7 10.75 -13.79 7.98
CA MET A 7 10.74 -15.01 7.17
C MET A 7 12.00 -15.85 7.39
N LEU A 8 13.16 -15.23 7.35
CA LEU A 8 14.44 -15.90 7.59
C LEU A 8 14.51 -16.46 9.01
N GLY A 9 14.02 -15.72 10.01
CA GLY A 9 13.91 -16.18 11.39
C GLY A 9 13.01 -17.42 11.53
N ALA A 10 11.82 -17.39 10.95
CA ALA A 10 10.90 -18.52 10.96
C ALA A 10 11.47 -19.74 10.23
N LEU A 11 12.13 -19.53 9.09
CA LEU A 11 12.81 -20.59 8.33
C LEU A 11 13.96 -21.21 9.15
N THR A 12 14.74 -20.38 9.83
CA THR A 12 15.84 -20.83 10.69
C THR A 12 15.32 -21.70 11.84
N ILE A 13 14.24 -21.27 12.50
CA ILE A 13 13.61 -22.06 13.60
C ILE A 13 13.11 -23.40 13.06
N MET A 14 12.51 -23.43 11.88
CA MET A 14 12.04 -24.65 11.26
C MET A 14 13.20 -25.62 10.94
N ILE A 15 14.29 -25.12 10.35
CA ILE A 15 15.48 -25.93 10.00
C ILE A 15 16.14 -26.47 11.27
N VAL A 16 16.35 -25.64 12.29
CA VAL A 16 16.91 -26.08 13.57
C VAL A 16 16.02 -27.13 14.23
N GLY A 17 14.69 -26.93 14.21
CA GLY A 17 13.73 -27.92 14.72
C GLY A 17 13.79 -29.25 13.99
N LEU A 18 13.93 -29.24 12.65
CA LEU A 18 14.10 -30.44 11.82
C LEU A 18 15.39 -31.20 12.17
N ILE A 19 16.51 -30.49 12.27
CA ILE A 19 17.81 -31.08 12.62
C ILE A 19 17.77 -31.68 14.03
N ALA A 20 17.22 -30.93 14.99
CA ALA A 20 17.08 -31.39 16.35
C ALA A 20 16.17 -32.64 16.47
N ASN A 21 15.09 -32.71 15.72
CA ASN A 21 14.19 -33.86 15.65
C ASN A 21 14.84 -35.07 14.97
N TRP A 22 15.73 -34.83 14.00
CA TRP A 22 16.46 -35.90 13.31
C TRP A 22 17.55 -36.53 14.22
N LEU A 23 18.29 -35.69 14.98
CA LEU A 23 19.34 -36.12 15.89
C LEU A 23 18.78 -36.79 17.17
N HIS A 24 17.71 -36.23 17.71
CA HIS A 24 17.04 -36.69 18.93
C HIS A 24 15.53 -36.55 18.78
N PRO A 25 14.81 -37.61 18.39
CA PRO A 25 13.37 -37.55 18.16
C PRO A 25 12.62 -37.40 19.52
N THR A 26 12.55 -36.18 19.99
CA THR A 26 11.87 -35.80 21.23
C THR A 26 10.50 -35.19 20.90
N LYS A 27 9.57 -35.26 21.86
CA LYS A 27 8.28 -34.58 21.73
C LYS A 27 8.46 -33.07 21.46
N VAL A 28 9.44 -32.45 22.10
CA VAL A 28 9.78 -31.01 21.95
C VAL A 28 10.22 -30.70 20.53
N GLY A 29 11.05 -31.52 19.90
CA GLY A 29 11.47 -31.31 18.50
C GLY A 29 10.31 -31.34 17.53
N LYS A 30 9.34 -32.27 17.70
CA LYS A 30 8.14 -32.35 16.88
C LYS A 30 7.25 -31.11 17.01
N TYR A 31 7.07 -30.61 18.23
CA TYR A 31 6.30 -29.38 18.46
C TYR A 31 6.99 -28.15 17.85
N ALA A 32 8.31 -28.03 17.98
CA ALA A 32 9.07 -26.92 17.41
C ALA A 32 8.93 -26.88 15.87
N VAL A 33 9.02 -28.03 15.20
CA VAL A 33 8.80 -28.14 13.76
C VAL A 33 7.38 -27.73 13.38
N SER A 34 6.36 -28.24 14.08
CA SER A 34 4.96 -27.92 13.79
C SER A 34 4.67 -26.43 13.96
N VAL A 35 5.14 -25.82 15.05
CA VAL A 35 5.00 -24.39 15.29
C VAL A 35 5.71 -23.56 14.21
N GLY A 36 6.92 -23.96 13.81
CA GLY A 36 7.67 -23.30 12.75
C GLY A 36 6.94 -23.35 11.39
N ILE A 37 6.38 -24.50 11.03
CA ILE A 37 5.59 -24.65 9.79
C ILE A 37 4.36 -23.73 9.82
N VAL A 38 3.59 -23.75 10.91
CA VAL A 38 2.40 -22.91 11.05
C VAL A 38 2.76 -21.43 10.97
N ALA A 39 3.76 -20.99 11.73
CA ALA A 39 4.21 -19.61 11.72
C ALA A 39 4.68 -19.16 10.32
N PHE A 40 5.46 -20.00 9.64
CA PHE A 40 5.91 -19.71 8.26
C PHE A 40 4.74 -19.61 7.29
N THR A 41 3.78 -20.54 7.36
CA THR A 41 2.60 -20.54 6.47
C THR A 41 1.75 -19.30 6.69
N VAL A 42 1.45 -18.94 7.93
CA VAL A 42 0.67 -17.72 8.25
C VAL A 42 1.40 -16.49 7.74
N PHE A 43 2.70 -16.39 7.95
CA PHE A 43 3.48 -15.23 7.50
C PHE A 43 3.55 -15.15 5.97
N ALA A 44 3.73 -16.27 5.28
CA ALA A 44 3.72 -16.31 3.82
C ALA A 44 2.36 -15.86 3.25
N LEU A 45 1.26 -16.31 3.84
CA LEU A 45 -0.09 -15.88 3.43
C LEU A 45 -0.27 -14.37 3.64
N LEU A 46 0.18 -13.82 4.78
CA LEU A 46 0.13 -12.38 5.02
C LEU A 46 0.92 -11.60 3.96
N CYS A 47 2.12 -12.04 3.62
CA CYS A 47 2.92 -11.41 2.57
C CYS A 47 2.22 -11.43 1.20
N ILE A 48 1.57 -12.54 0.85
CA ILE A 48 0.80 -12.67 -0.40
C ILE A 48 -0.38 -11.68 -0.40
N CYS A 49 -1.14 -11.61 0.69
CA CYS A 49 -2.27 -10.70 0.81
C CYS A 49 -1.84 -9.23 0.71
N ILE A 50 -0.77 -8.82 1.41
CA ILE A 50 -0.25 -7.46 1.36
C ILE A 50 0.24 -7.14 -0.05
N ASN A 51 0.96 -8.06 -0.71
CA ASN A 51 1.44 -7.84 -2.08
C ASN A 51 0.30 -7.70 -3.09
N ALA A 52 -0.76 -8.50 -2.94
CA ALA A 52 -1.95 -8.37 -3.78
C ALA A 52 -2.65 -7.03 -3.55
N GLY A 53 -2.84 -6.62 -2.29
CA GLY A 53 -3.39 -5.33 -1.93
C GLY A 53 -2.59 -4.17 -2.52
N ALA A 54 -1.28 -4.15 -2.29
CA ALA A 54 -0.39 -3.10 -2.79
C ALA A 54 -0.42 -2.98 -4.34
N LYS A 55 -0.51 -4.09 -5.05
CA LYS A 55 -0.67 -4.04 -6.52
C LYS A 55 -2.00 -3.42 -6.92
N THR A 56 -3.08 -3.80 -6.25
CA THR A 56 -4.41 -3.25 -6.52
C THR A 56 -4.44 -1.75 -6.23
N ASP A 57 -3.90 -1.32 -5.10
CA ASP A 57 -3.83 0.08 -4.71
C ASP A 57 -3.04 0.92 -5.73
N ILE A 58 -1.86 0.46 -6.14
CA ILE A 58 -1.03 1.15 -7.15
C ILE A 58 -1.76 1.23 -8.49
N THR A 59 -2.40 0.15 -8.93
CA THR A 59 -3.12 0.15 -10.21
C THR A 59 -4.31 1.12 -10.14
N SER A 60 -5.12 1.01 -9.09
CA SER A 60 -6.29 1.87 -8.90
C SER A 60 -5.91 3.36 -8.81
N ILE A 61 -4.87 3.71 -8.07
CA ILE A 61 -4.45 5.11 -7.94
C ILE A 61 -3.88 5.66 -9.25
N THR A 62 -3.17 4.82 -10.02
CA THR A 62 -2.63 5.22 -11.34
C THR A 62 -3.74 5.45 -12.34
N GLU A 63 -4.71 4.54 -12.44
CA GLU A 63 -5.89 4.69 -13.32
C GLU A 63 -6.70 5.94 -12.96
N ARG A 64 -6.94 6.17 -11.67
CA ARG A 64 -7.65 7.38 -11.21
C ARG A 64 -6.89 8.66 -11.52
N TYR A 65 -5.57 8.64 -11.43
CA TYR A 65 -4.73 9.77 -11.81
C TYR A 65 -4.87 10.09 -13.29
N GLU A 66 -4.77 9.09 -14.16
CA GLU A 66 -4.90 9.24 -15.59
C GLU A 66 -6.30 9.78 -15.98
N ASP A 67 -7.35 9.23 -15.36
CA ASP A 67 -8.72 9.69 -15.56
C ASP A 67 -8.91 11.16 -15.14
N LEU A 68 -8.41 11.53 -13.96
CA LEU A 68 -8.51 12.91 -13.49
C LEU A 68 -7.73 13.87 -14.38
N MET A 69 -6.52 13.49 -14.81
CA MET A 69 -5.71 14.32 -15.69
C MET A 69 -6.32 14.49 -17.08
N LEU A 70 -7.01 13.47 -17.59
CA LEU A 70 -7.71 13.55 -18.87
C LEU A 70 -8.79 14.64 -18.87
N TYR A 71 -9.53 14.76 -17.76
CA TYR A 71 -10.60 15.75 -17.63
C TYR A 71 -10.14 17.10 -17.08
N HIS A 72 -8.96 17.18 -16.53
CA HIS A 72 -8.45 18.36 -15.82
C HIS A 72 -8.59 19.66 -16.64
N SER A 73 -8.07 19.67 -17.87
CA SER A 73 -8.11 20.85 -18.73
C SER A 73 -9.53 21.28 -19.10
N THR A 74 -10.43 20.32 -19.27
CA THR A 74 -11.84 20.58 -19.61
C THR A 74 -12.58 21.19 -18.42
N VAL A 75 -12.31 20.70 -17.22
CA VAL A 75 -12.99 21.17 -16.00
C VAL A 75 -12.47 22.53 -15.55
N VAL A 76 -11.15 22.76 -15.61
CA VAL A 76 -10.55 24.06 -15.28
C VAL A 76 -11.16 25.20 -16.11
N ASN A 77 -11.45 24.95 -17.38
CA ASN A 77 -12.03 25.93 -18.29
C ASN A 77 -13.58 25.89 -18.32
N SER A 78 -14.23 25.12 -17.47
CA SER A 78 -15.70 25.01 -17.42
C SER A 78 -16.31 26.15 -16.60
N ASP A 79 -17.32 26.82 -17.15
CA ASP A 79 -18.13 27.81 -16.40
C ASP A 79 -19.18 27.13 -15.51
N ASN A 80 -19.32 25.80 -15.57
CA ASN A 80 -20.29 25.06 -14.79
C ASN A 80 -19.73 24.73 -13.40
N GLU A 81 -20.18 25.47 -12.40
CA GLU A 81 -19.76 25.30 -11.01
C GLU A 81 -20.00 23.87 -10.48
N TYR A 82 -21.12 23.23 -10.83
CA TYR A 82 -21.40 21.86 -10.39
C TYR A 82 -20.35 20.87 -10.92
N VAL A 83 -19.91 21.02 -12.16
CA VAL A 83 -18.85 20.19 -12.76
C VAL A 83 -17.53 20.40 -12.04
N ARG A 84 -17.21 21.65 -11.70
CA ARG A 84 -15.99 22.01 -10.98
C ARG A 84 -15.99 21.47 -9.56
N TYR A 85 -17.10 21.60 -8.82
CA TYR A 85 -17.21 21.03 -7.46
C TYR A 85 -17.10 19.51 -7.46
N ASN A 86 -17.80 18.83 -8.36
CA ASN A 86 -17.70 17.36 -8.47
C ASN A 86 -16.29 16.89 -8.79
N TYR A 87 -15.56 17.64 -9.61
CA TYR A 87 -14.16 17.34 -9.91
C TYR A 87 -13.28 17.60 -8.69
N TYR A 88 -13.48 18.72 -7.99
CA TYR A 88 -12.75 19.05 -6.78
C TYR A 88 -12.86 17.95 -5.72
N ASP A 89 -14.06 17.47 -5.43
CA ASP A 89 -14.29 16.38 -4.49
C ASP A 89 -13.50 15.11 -4.88
N LYS A 90 -13.46 14.80 -6.17
CA LYS A 90 -12.69 13.66 -6.67
C LYS A 90 -11.18 13.86 -6.52
N VAL A 91 -10.68 15.07 -6.75
CA VAL A 91 -9.27 15.41 -6.58
C VAL A 91 -8.87 15.33 -5.09
N VAL A 92 -9.71 15.85 -4.19
CA VAL A 92 -9.46 15.76 -2.75
C VAL A 92 -9.37 14.30 -2.31
N ALA A 93 -10.38 13.48 -2.65
CA ALA A 93 -10.39 12.06 -2.32
C ALA A 93 -9.19 11.30 -2.93
N PHE A 94 -8.80 11.65 -4.15
CA PHE A 94 -7.61 11.09 -4.80
C PHE A 94 -6.33 11.44 -4.03
N ASN A 95 -6.14 12.71 -3.65
CA ASN A 95 -4.96 13.16 -2.93
C ASN A 95 -4.85 12.52 -1.54
N GLU A 96 -5.97 12.34 -0.83
CA GLU A 96 -6.01 11.63 0.45
C GLU A 96 -5.59 10.16 0.30
N ASP A 97 -6.14 9.45 -0.70
CA ASP A 97 -5.78 8.06 -0.99
C ASP A 97 -4.30 7.93 -1.39
N LEU A 98 -3.81 8.86 -2.21
CA LEU A 98 -2.40 8.91 -2.62
C LEU A 98 -1.48 9.09 -1.41
N GLU A 99 -1.81 9.99 -0.48
CA GLU A 99 -1.05 10.20 0.74
C GLU A 99 -0.99 8.92 1.58
N GLY A 100 -2.11 8.21 1.72
CA GLY A 100 -2.19 6.91 2.39
C GLY A 100 -1.24 5.87 1.76
N ILE A 101 -1.26 5.75 0.43
CA ILE A 101 -0.40 4.83 -0.32
C ILE A 101 1.07 5.23 -0.20
N MET A 102 1.39 6.51 -0.30
CA MET A 102 2.75 7.02 -0.13
C MET A 102 3.28 6.78 1.30
N SER A 103 2.45 6.96 2.31
CA SER A 103 2.77 6.64 3.70
C SER A 103 3.06 5.14 3.86
N ALA A 104 2.24 4.27 3.27
CA ALA A 104 2.47 2.82 3.26
C ALA A 104 3.76 2.45 2.52
N SER A 105 4.08 3.12 1.40
CA SER A 105 5.32 2.89 0.65
C SER A 105 6.58 3.29 1.42
N ASN A 106 6.48 4.26 2.33
CA ASN A 106 7.58 4.71 3.17
C ASN A 106 7.70 3.91 4.48
N SER A 107 6.71 3.10 4.82
CA SER A 107 6.72 2.28 6.02
C SER A 107 7.77 1.16 5.94
N ASN A 108 8.53 0.94 7.01
CA ASN A 108 9.53 -0.13 7.09
C ASN A 108 8.93 -1.55 6.92
N TRP A 109 7.61 -1.71 7.09
CA TRP A 109 6.92 -2.97 6.96
C TRP A 109 6.38 -3.23 5.55
N THR A 110 5.92 -2.20 4.87
CA THR A 110 5.16 -2.31 3.62
C THR A 110 5.91 -1.79 2.40
N ASN A 111 6.96 -0.97 2.56
CA ASN A 111 7.74 -0.39 1.46
C ASN A 111 8.26 -1.41 0.43
N TRP A 112 8.47 -2.63 0.86
CA TRP A 112 8.89 -3.73 0.01
C TRP A 112 7.82 -4.15 -1.03
N PHE A 113 6.54 -3.97 -0.71
CA PHE A 113 5.43 -4.37 -1.56
C PHE A 113 5.02 -3.26 -2.54
N TYR A 114 5.33 -2.00 -2.23
CA TYR A 114 5.00 -0.85 -3.06
C TYR A 114 6.16 -0.50 -3.99
N SER A 115 5.89 -0.49 -5.31
CA SER A 115 6.87 -0.09 -6.32
C SER A 115 7.01 1.42 -6.33
N ALA A 116 8.13 1.93 -5.80
CA ALA A 116 8.45 3.36 -5.83
C ALA A 116 8.50 3.92 -7.26
N GLU A 117 8.93 3.11 -8.25
CA GLU A 117 9.01 3.51 -9.66
C GLU A 117 7.62 3.82 -10.23
N LYS A 118 6.62 2.99 -9.91
CA LYS A 118 5.25 3.23 -10.39
C LYS A 118 4.58 4.40 -9.69
N LEU A 119 4.85 4.58 -8.40
CA LEU A 119 4.33 5.72 -7.64
C LEU A 119 5.00 7.05 -8.01
N ALA A 120 6.23 7.03 -8.53
CA ALA A 120 6.94 8.24 -8.93
C ALA A 120 6.28 8.99 -10.10
N THR A 121 5.42 8.33 -10.87
CA THR A 121 4.67 8.94 -11.98
C THR A 121 3.37 9.60 -11.53
N VAL A 122 2.91 9.31 -10.31
CA VAL A 122 1.66 9.82 -9.74
C VAL A 122 1.98 10.93 -8.75
N GLN A 123 1.40 12.11 -8.97
CA GLN A 123 1.62 13.28 -8.13
C GLN A 123 0.29 13.82 -7.60
N PRO A 124 0.27 14.50 -6.45
CA PRO A 124 -0.91 15.22 -6.01
C PRO A 124 -1.37 16.21 -7.08
N ILE A 125 -2.68 16.24 -7.32
CA ILE A 125 -3.28 17.16 -8.27
C ILE A 125 -3.61 18.45 -7.54
N ASP A 126 -3.05 19.57 -8.03
CA ASP A 126 -3.40 20.89 -7.54
C ASP A 126 -4.61 21.41 -8.31
N PHE A 127 -5.73 21.53 -7.64
CA PHE A 127 -6.95 22.09 -8.19
C PHE A 127 -7.65 22.94 -7.14
N THR A 128 -7.69 24.25 -7.38
CA THR A 128 -8.38 25.20 -6.53
C THR A 128 -9.67 25.68 -7.23
N LEU A 129 -10.76 25.70 -6.46
CA LEU A 129 -11.99 26.32 -6.94
C LEU A 129 -11.74 27.85 -7.03
N HIS A 130 -11.80 28.41 -8.23
CA HIS A 130 -11.79 29.86 -8.41
C HIS A 130 -13.07 30.43 -7.77
N GLY A 131 -12.94 30.96 -6.56
CA GLY A 131 -14.08 31.49 -5.81
C GLY A 131 -13.87 31.64 -4.31
N ASP A 132 -12.70 31.27 -3.78
CA ASP A 132 -12.40 31.40 -2.34
C ASP A 132 -12.15 32.86 -1.85
N ASN A 133 -12.64 33.86 -2.60
CA ASN A 133 -12.82 35.20 -2.06
C ASN A 133 -14.12 35.30 -1.22
N PHE A 134 -14.68 34.19 -0.72
CA PHE A 134 -15.92 34.19 0.07
C PHE A 134 -15.74 34.43 1.57
N TYR A 135 -14.51 34.58 2.04
CA TYR A 135 -14.28 35.19 3.35
C TYR A 135 -13.98 36.65 3.16
N GLY A 136 -15.07 37.38 2.91
CA GLY A 136 -15.10 38.83 2.97
C GLY A 136 -14.55 39.29 4.32
N GLU A 137 -13.59 40.18 4.27
CA GLU A 137 -13.24 41.05 5.38
C GLU A 137 -14.54 41.67 5.91
N GLY A 138 -14.84 41.39 7.18
CA GLY A 138 -15.84 42.05 7.98
C GLY A 138 -15.20 42.52 9.27
#